data_f7845f3ce5aca9efea8af6f37a032fd7
#
_entry.id   f7845f3ce5aca9efea8af6f37a032fd7
#
_cell.length_a   1.000
_cell.length_b   1.000
_cell.length_c   1.000
_cell.angle_alpha   90.00
_cell.angle_beta   90.00
_cell.angle_gamma   90.00
#
_symmetry.space_group_name_H-M   'P 1'
#
loop_
_entity.id
_entity.type
_entity.pdbx_description
1 polymer ?
#
loop_
_entity_poly.entity_id
_entity_poly.type
_entity_poly.pdbx_seq_one_letter_code
_entity_poly.pdbx_strand_id
1 'polypeptide(L)'
;MTQPTNFGERAVAAGRERGRLCVGIDPHPHLLEAWGLTVDAAGLRSFTMACVEAFADTAAMVKPQVAFFERFGSAGFAVLEDALAGLREVGCLSLADAKRGDIGSTMAGYADAWLGETSPLRADAVTVSPYLGVGALVPVFDVAAETGRGVFVLAATSNPEAVGLQSLTVEGRSVAQRVVDECGQRNLACGASAEGSVGPVGVVVGATLDTPPVLDHLRGPVLLPGVGAQGATAADVRDLTQAAPELGFASVSRAILSRGPQVSDLRKAVEETARDFRD
;
A
#
# COMPACT_ATOMS: atom_id res chain seq x y z
N MET A 1 25.00 -11.05 13.44
CA MET A 1 23.95 -10.01 13.40
C MET A 1 22.89 -10.54 12.45
N THR A 2 21.70 -10.87 12.95
CA THR A 2 20.57 -11.24 12.10
C THR A 2 20.24 -10.02 11.23
N GLN A 3 20.16 -10.22 9.91
CA GLN A 3 19.67 -9.16 9.02
C GLN A 3 18.29 -8.70 9.50
N PRO A 4 17.99 -7.40 9.48
CA PRO A 4 16.66 -6.93 9.82
C PRO A 4 15.66 -7.61 8.89
N THR A 5 14.56 -8.12 9.45
CA THR A 5 13.45 -8.72 8.72
C THR A 5 12.94 -7.71 7.67
N ASN A 6 12.96 -8.07 6.39
CA ASN A 6 12.55 -7.15 5.32
C ASN A 6 11.03 -6.86 5.38
N PHE A 7 10.59 -5.84 4.65
CA PHE A 7 9.19 -5.42 4.65
C PHE A 7 8.22 -6.56 4.24
N GLY A 8 8.56 -7.37 3.23
CA GLY A 8 7.69 -8.44 2.78
C GLY A 8 7.44 -9.49 3.86
N GLU A 9 8.47 -9.87 4.59
CA GLU A 9 8.35 -10.79 5.73
C GLU A 9 7.52 -10.20 6.87
N ARG A 10 7.71 -8.90 7.18
CA ARG A 10 6.89 -8.19 8.17
C ARG A 10 5.42 -8.10 7.75
N ALA A 11 5.16 -7.86 6.46
CA ALA A 11 3.80 -7.82 5.92
C ALA A 11 3.11 -9.17 6.05
N VAL A 12 3.77 -10.27 5.68
CA VAL A 12 3.24 -11.63 5.86
C VAL A 12 2.96 -11.94 7.33
N ALA A 13 3.88 -11.58 8.23
CA ALA A 13 3.67 -11.77 9.67
C ALA A 13 2.45 -11.01 10.19
N ALA A 14 2.32 -9.72 9.82
CA ALA A 14 1.16 -8.89 10.19
C ALA A 14 -0.15 -9.44 9.60
N GLY A 15 -0.12 -9.93 8.35
CA GLY A 15 -1.26 -10.55 7.69
C GLY A 15 -1.74 -11.82 8.38
N ARG A 16 -0.82 -12.66 8.85
CA ARG A 16 -1.15 -13.87 9.63
C ARG A 16 -1.75 -13.54 10.99
N GLU A 17 -1.27 -12.50 11.64
CA GLU A 17 -1.75 -12.07 12.96
C GLU A 17 -3.13 -11.42 12.88
N ARG A 18 -3.32 -10.47 11.96
CA ARG A 18 -4.46 -9.53 11.94
C ARG A 18 -5.41 -9.74 10.75
N GLY A 19 -5.09 -10.61 9.80
CA GLY A 19 -5.77 -10.75 8.51
C GLY A 19 -5.11 -9.87 7.44
N ARG A 20 -5.13 -10.33 6.19
CA ARG A 20 -4.45 -9.65 5.06
C ARG A 20 -5.28 -8.45 4.54
N LEU A 21 -5.46 -7.47 5.42
CA LEU A 21 -6.21 -6.23 5.16
C LEU A 21 -5.30 -5.01 5.27
N CYS A 22 -5.30 -4.19 4.21
CA CYS A 22 -4.72 -2.86 4.18
C CYS A 22 -5.86 -1.83 4.27
N VAL A 23 -5.96 -1.13 5.41
CA VAL A 23 -7.02 -0.16 5.65
C VAL A 23 -6.60 1.23 5.20
N GLY A 24 -7.42 1.86 4.34
CA GLY A 24 -7.16 3.21 3.83
C GLY A 24 -7.60 4.31 4.78
N ILE A 25 -6.78 5.35 4.91
CA ILE A 25 -7.17 6.65 5.46
C ILE A 25 -7.32 7.62 4.29
N ASP A 26 -8.55 7.72 3.80
CA ASP A 26 -8.90 8.50 2.61
C ASP A 26 -9.90 9.63 3.01
N PRO A 27 -9.44 10.76 3.57
CA PRO A 27 -10.29 11.83 4.08
C PRO A 27 -10.93 12.65 2.95
N HIS A 28 -11.87 12.03 2.22
CA HIS A 28 -12.68 12.70 1.24
C HIS A 28 -13.52 13.82 1.90
N PRO A 29 -13.77 14.96 1.24
CA PRO A 29 -14.60 16.03 1.78
C PRO A 29 -15.94 15.56 2.32
N HIS A 30 -16.66 14.75 1.56
CA HIS A 30 -17.96 14.22 1.97
C HIS A 30 -17.90 13.30 3.21
N LEU A 31 -16.76 12.62 3.47
CA LEU A 31 -16.57 11.82 4.67
C LEU A 31 -16.29 12.71 5.89
N LEU A 32 -15.50 13.76 5.74
CA LEU A 32 -15.31 14.76 6.80
C LEU A 32 -16.66 15.37 7.21
N GLU A 33 -17.45 15.82 6.24
CA GLU A 33 -18.79 16.36 6.46
C GLU A 33 -19.74 15.34 7.13
N ALA A 34 -19.72 14.09 6.66
CA ALA A 34 -20.53 13.02 7.25
C ALA A 34 -20.15 12.70 8.71
N TRP A 35 -18.88 12.95 9.09
CA TRP A 35 -18.42 12.84 10.47
C TRP A 35 -18.67 14.11 11.30
N GLY A 36 -19.29 15.15 10.71
CA GLY A 36 -19.54 16.44 11.37
C GLY A 36 -18.28 17.31 11.50
N LEU A 37 -17.27 17.04 10.66
CA LEU A 37 -15.99 17.76 10.67
C LEU A 37 -15.95 18.81 9.56
N THR A 38 -15.15 19.86 9.77
CA THR A 38 -14.88 20.87 8.75
C THR A 38 -13.93 20.34 7.67
N VAL A 39 -14.06 20.85 6.43
CA VAL A 39 -13.17 20.48 5.31
C VAL A 39 -11.95 21.42 5.32
N ASP A 40 -11.13 21.28 6.36
CA ASP A 40 -9.89 22.03 6.59
C ASP A 40 -8.84 21.13 7.31
N ALA A 41 -7.69 21.71 7.63
CA ALA A 41 -6.61 20.97 8.31
C ALA A 41 -6.99 20.47 9.70
N ALA A 42 -7.91 21.16 10.41
CA ALA A 42 -8.35 20.75 11.73
C ALA A 42 -9.29 19.54 11.66
N GLY A 43 -10.24 19.55 10.72
CA GLY A 43 -11.11 18.40 10.45
C GLY A 43 -10.31 17.21 9.90
N LEU A 44 -9.34 17.46 9.00
CA LEU A 44 -8.40 16.44 8.52
C LEU A 44 -7.67 15.76 9.69
N ARG A 45 -7.14 16.56 10.64
CA ARG A 45 -6.46 16.04 11.83
C ARG A 45 -7.37 15.16 12.67
N SER A 46 -8.56 15.65 13.00
CA SER A 46 -9.53 14.93 13.82
C SER A 46 -9.91 13.58 13.19
N PHE A 47 -10.21 13.58 11.89
CA PHE A 47 -10.52 12.40 11.12
C PHE A 47 -9.35 11.39 11.12
N THR A 48 -8.16 11.88 10.81
CA THR A 48 -6.97 11.04 10.65
C THR A 48 -6.55 10.40 11.97
N MET A 49 -6.56 11.16 13.08
CA MET A 49 -6.15 10.62 14.38
C MET A 49 -7.17 9.62 14.94
N ALA A 50 -8.48 9.80 14.69
CA ALA A 50 -9.50 8.79 15.01
C ALA A 50 -9.27 7.49 14.21
N CYS A 51 -8.88 7.60 12.92
CA CYS A 51 -8.50 6.44 12.11
C CYS A 51 -7.24 5.75 12.65
N VAL A 52 -6.20 6.49 13.00
CA VAL A 52 -4.96 5.93 13.57
C VAL A 52 -5.28 5.18 14.87
N GLU A 53 -6.07 5.78 15.78
CA GLU A 53 -6.49 5.15 17.03
C GLU A 53 -7.29 3.85 16.80
N ALA A 54 -8.13 3.83 15.76
CA ALA A 54 -8.96 2.67 15.45
C ALA A 54 -8.19 1.53 14.79
N PHE A 55 -7.22 1.86 13.91
CA PHE A 55 -6.64 0.89 12.98
C PHE A 55 -5.30 0.33 13.42
N ALA A 56 -4.54 1.08 14.25
CA ALA A 56 -3.15 0.80 14.53
C ALA A 56 -2.89 -0.56 15.21
N ASP A 57 -3.82 -1.07 16.00
CA ASP A 57 -3.73 -2.38 16.67
C ASP A 57 -4.62 -3.48 16.03
N THR A 58 -5.44 -3.13 15.04
CA THR A 58 -6.41 -4.04 14.41
C THR A 58 -6.08 -4.41 12.97
N ALA A 59 -5.47 -3.50 12.21
CA ALA A 59 -5.12 -3.72 10.80
C ALA A 59 -3.71 -4.29 10.64
N ALA A 60 -3.50 -5.13 9.62
CA ALA A 60 -2.16 -5.56 9.25
C ALA A 60 -1.33 -4.42 8.67
N MET A 61 -1.98 -3.52 7.93
CA MET A 61 -1.36 -2.37 7.28
C MET A 61 -2.35 -1.21 7.21
N VAL A 62 -1.87 0.02 7.40
CA VAL A 62 -2.66 1.25 7.24
C VAL A 62 -2.07 2.09 6.12
N LYS A 63 -2.94 2.56 5.22
CA LYS A 63 -2.54 3.27 4.00
C LYS A 63 -3.15 4.68 3.93
N PRO A 64 -2.46 5.72 4.43
CA PRO A 64 -2.85 7.09 4.16
C PRO A 64 -2.77 7.42 2.67
N GLN A 65 -3.85 7.96 2.09
CA GLN A 65 -3.87 8.45 0.72
C GLN A 65 -3.31 9.88 0.68
N VAL A 66 -2.05 10.00 0.29
CA VAL A 66 -1.24 11.23 0.43
C VAL A 66 -1.89 12.45 -0.23
N ALA A 67 -2.52 12.28 -1.39
CA ALA A 67 -3.17 13.38 -2.12
C ALA A 67 -4.22 14.15 -1.29
N PHE A 68 -4.91 13.48 -0.36
CA PHE A 68 -5.88 14.14 0.52
C PHE A 68 -5.24 14.99 1.61
N PHE A 69 -3.99 14.75 1.92
CA PHE A 69 -3.19 15.55 2.84
C PHE A 69 -2.51 16.70 2.09
N GLU A 70 -1.93 16.43 0.93
CA GLU A 70 -1.26 17.42 0.06
C GLU A 70 -2.17 18.61 -0.27
N ARG A 71 -3.47 18.39 -0.48
CA ARG A 71 -4.43 19.47 -0.78
C ARG A 71 -4.51 20.55 0.30
N PHE A 72 -4.05 20.29 1.52
CA PHE A 72 -4.00 21.25 2.63
C PHE A 72 -2.59 21.83 2.85
N GLY A 73 -1.66 21.63 1.89
CA GLY A 73 -0.31 22.14 1.95
C GLY A 73 0.47 21.63 3.17
N SER A 74 1.29 22.50 3.75
CA SER A 74 2.14 22.14 4.90
C SER A 74 1.33 21.69 6.13
N ALA A 75 0.15 22.25 6.36
CA ALA A 75 -0.72 21.85 7.46
C ALA A 75 -1.24 20.41 7.29
N GLY A 76 -1.53 19.99 6.04
CA GLY A 76 -1.90 18.62 5.74
C GLY A 76 -0.73 17.65 5.89
N PHE A 77 0.47 18.03 5.44
CA PHE A 77 1.67 17.22 5.66
C PHE A 77 1.99 17.04 7.14
N ALA A 78 1.82 18.07 7.97
CA ALA A 78 2.02 17.93 9.42
C ALA A 78 1.05 16.89 10.04
N VAL A 79 -0.19 16.81 9.55
CA VAL A 79 -1.13 15.76 9.98
C VAL A 79 -0.68 14.37 9.50
N LEU A 80 -0.15 14.26 8.28
CA LEU A 80 0.38 13.01 7.75
C LEU A 80 1.61 12.53 8.54
N GLU A 81 2.51 13.43 8.89
CA GLU A 81 3.69 13.15 9.74
C GLU A 81 3.27 12.57 11.08
N ASP A 82 2.29 13.20 11.76
CA ASP A 82 1.75 12.71 13.03
C ASP A 82 1.07 11.34 12.88
N ALA A 83 0.34 11.11 11.79
CA ALA A 83 -0.29 9.81 11.52
C ALA A 83 0.74 8.70 11.34
N LEU A 84 1.77 8.95 10.53
CA LEU A 84 2.84 7.98 10.29
C LEU A 84 3.66 7.72 11.57
N ALA A 85 3.88 8.74 12.38
CA ALA A 85 4.53 8.60 13.68
C ALA A 85 3.69 7.73 14.64
N GLY A 86 2.39 8.02 14.77
CA GLY A 86 1.49 7.24 15.62
C GLY A 86 1.38 5.77 15.23
N LEU A 87 1.30 5.46 13.93
CA LEU A 87 1.31 4.08 13.45
C LEU A 87 2.62 3.35 13.81
N ARG A 88 3.75 4.04 13.64
CA ARG A 88 5.09 3.50 13.94
C ARG A 88 5.29 3.23 15.44
N GLU A 89 4.80 4.11 16.31
CA GLU A 89 4.91 3.95 17.77
C GLU A 89 4.28 2.66 18.29
N VAL A 90 3.22 2.19 17.65
CA VAL A 90 2.55 0.93 18.01
C VAL A 90 2.95 -0.25 17.13
N GLY A 91 3.89 -0.07 16.20
CA GLY A 91 4.38 -1.13 15.32
C GLY A 91 3.40 -1.56 14.23
N CYS A 92 2.44 -0.72 13.86
CA CYS A 92 1.55 -0.96 12.73
C CYS A 92 2.26 -0.61 11.42
N LEU A 93 2.18 -1.49 10.42
CA LEU A 93 2.77 -1.21 9.12
C LEU A 93 2.04 -0.06 8.42
N SER A 94 2.80 0.93 7.97
CA SER A 94 2.29 2.08 7.21
C SER A 94 2.70 2.01 5.76
N LEU A 95 1.75 2.29 4.85
CA LEU A 95 1.97 2.40 3.41
C LEU A 95 1.58 3.80 2.94
N ALA A 96 2.54 4.67 2.64
CA ALA A 96 2.27 5.97 2.05
C ALA A 96 1.82 5.81 0.58
N ASP A 97 0.52 6.06 0.31
CA ASP A 97 -0.01 5.97 -1.06
C ASP A 97 0.27 7.28 -1.82
N ALA A 98 1.55 7.49 -2.17
CA ALA A 98 2.10 8.73 -2.72
C ALA A 98 2.28 8.69 -4.26
N LYS A 99 2.39 7.51 -4.85
CA LYS A 99 2.55 7.28 -6.30
C LYS A 99 3.66 8.11 -6.93
N ARG A 100 4.81 8.20 -6.24
CA ARG A 100 5.98 8.96 -6.72
C ARG A 100 6.66 8.22 -7.88
N GLY A 101 7.33 8.99 -8.75
CA GLY A 101 8.11 8.43 -9.84
C GLY A 101 8.89 9.54 -10.53
N ASP A 102 10.21 9.31 -10.69
CA ASP A 102 11.14 10.19 -11.38
C ASP A 102 12.41 9.43 -11.74
N ILE A 103 13.44 10.11 -12.22
CA ILE A 103 14.75 9.57 -12.57
C ILE A 103 15.85 10.12 -11.66
N GLY A 104 16.94 9.38 -11.50
CA GLY A 104 18.19 9.84 -10.90
C GLY A 104 18.02 10.47 -9.51
N SER A 105 18.62 11.64 -9.30
CA SER A 105 18.64 12.32 -8.00
C SER A 105 17.26 12.77 -7.52
N THR A 106 16.32 13.05 -8.42
CA THR A 106 14.94 13.39 -8.03
C THR A 106 14.24 12.18 -7.43
N MET A 107 14.40 11.00 -8.03
CA MET A 107 13.87 9.75 -7.44
C MET A 107 14.52 9.43 -6.10
N ALA A 108 15.84 9.69 -5.94
CA ALA A 108 16.52 9.56 -4.66
C ALA A 108 15.93 10.50 -3.58
N GLY A 109 15.63 11.76 -3.95
CA GLY A 109 14.94 12.68 -3.05
C GLY A 109 13.56 12.18 -2.59
N TYR A 110 12.79 11.54 -3.47
CA TYR A 110 11.54 10.88 -3.08
C TYR A 110 11.80 9.68 -2.16
N ALA A 111 12.81 8.87 -2.45
CA ALA A 111 13.18 7.73 -1.61
C ALA A 111 13.53 8.17 -0.20
N ASP A 112 14.39 9.18 -0.06
CA ASP A 112 14.77 9.76 1.24
C ASP A 112 13.57 10.31 2.00
N ALA A 113 12.66 11.02 1.30
CA ALA A 113 11.48 11.59 1.92
C ALA A 113 10.53 10.54 2.49
N TRP A 114 10.31 9.43 1.79
CA TRP A 114 9.29 8.44 2.19
C TRP A 114 9.86 7.23 2.94
N LEU A 115 11.13 6.89 2.75
CA LEU A 115 11.75 5.70 3.33
C LEU A 115 13.03 6.00 4.13
N GLY A 116 13.55 7.24 4.09
CA GLY A 116 14.77 7.61 4.81
C GLY A 116 14.57 7.62 6.33
N GLU A 117 15.59 7.16 7.08
CA GLU A 117 15.51 7.00 8.55
C GLU A 117 15.20 8.28 9.31
N THR A 118 15.69 9.42 8.82
CA THR A 118 15.54 10.72 9.48
C THR A 118 14.32 11.51 8.99
N SER A 119 13.62 11.03 7.98
CA SER A 119 12.46 11.73 7.43
C SER A 119 11.26 11.69 8.38
N PRO A 120 10.58 12.82 8.63
CA PRO A 120 9.33 12.81 9.38
C PRO A 120 8.21 12.08 8.62
N LEU A 121 8.26 12.04 7.28
CA LEU A 121 7.30 11.34 6.41
C LEU A 121 7.62 9.85 6.23
N ARG A 122 8.65 9.32 6.90
CA ARG A 122 9.04 7.92 6.71
C ARG A 122 7.89 6.97 7.03
N ALA A 123 7.55 6.15 6.05
CA ALA A 123 6.60 5.06 6.14
C ALA A 123 7.32 3.70 6.08
N ASP A 124 6.63 2.60 6.40
CA ASP A 124 7.17 1.26 6.19
C ASP A 124 7.21 0.87 4.72
N ALA A 125 6.32 1.45 3.91
CA ALA A 125 6.36 1.29 2.46
C ALA A 125 5.79 2.54 1.76
N VAL A 126 6.10 2.68 0.47
CA VAL A 126 5.58 3.75 -0.39
C VAL A 126 5.11 3.20 -1.74
N THR A 127 4.05 3.78 -2.30
CA THR A 127 3.64 3.47 -3.69
C THR A 127 4.40 4.35 -4.68
N VAL A 128 4.82 3.74 -5.80
CA VAL A 128 5.56 4.42 -6.87
C VAL A 128 4.97 4.10 -8.24
N SER A 129 5.13 5.03 -9.18
CA SER A 129 4.67 4.91 -10.57
C SER A 129 5.84 4.57 -11.50
N PRO A 130 5.76 3.47 -12.28
CA PRO A 130 6.84 3.04 -13.17
C PRO A 130 6.75 3.66 -14.57
N TYR A 131 6.04 4.76 -14.76
CA TYR A 131 5.82 5.35 -16.09
C TYR A 131 7.12 5.67 -16.83
N LEU A 132 8.19 6.00 -16.09
CA LEU A 132 9.53 6.25 -16.65
C LEU A 132 10.40 4.97 -16.74
N GLY A 133 9.79 3.81 -16.55
CA GLY A 133 10.45 2.50 -16.47
C GLY A 133 10.77 2.07 -15.04
N VAL A 134 10.67 0.77 -14.75
CA VAL A 134 10.98 0.20 -13.42
C VAL A 134 12.45 0.45 -13.05
N GLY A 135 13.36 0.47 -14.05
CA GLY A 135 14.77 0.79 -13.84
C GLY A 135 15.01 2.20 -13.28
N ALA A 136 14.13 3.17 -13.56
CA ALA A 136 14.23 4.52 -13.00
C ALA A 136 13.94 4.56 -11.48
N LEU A 137 13.29 3.52 -10.93
CA LEU A 137 12.94 3.39 -9.52
C LEU A 137 14.08 2.78 -8.66
N VAL A 138 15.24 2.49 -9.25
CA VAL A 138 16.39 1.89 -8.51
C VAL A 138 16.69 2.64 -7.20
N PRO A 139 16.75 3.97 -7.15
CA PRO A 139 17.05 4.68 -5.91
C PRO A 139 16.09 4.36 -4.75
N VAL A 140 14.80 4.16 -5.02
CA VAL A 140 13.85 3.81 -3.95
C VAL A 140 13.94 2.34 -3.54
N PHE A 141 14.30 1.45 -4.45
CA PHE A 141 14.56 0.05 -4.11
C PHE A 141 15.81 -0.10 -3.23
N ASP A 142 16.86 0.67 -3.50
CA ASP A 142 18.09 0.65 -2.74
C ASP A 142 17.85 1.13 -1.30
N VAL A 143 17.18 2.28 -1.11
CA VAL A 143 16.81 2.78 0.22
C VAL A 143 15.87 1.78 0.94
N ALA A 144 14.92 1.17 0.25
CA ALA A 144 14.05 0.16 0.83
C ALA A 144 14.83 -1.06 1.35
N ALA A 145 15.81 -1.54 0.58
CA ALA A 145 16.67 -2.66 0.98
C ALA A 145 17.55 -2.29 2.19
N GLU A 146 18.15 -1.10 2.19
CA GLU A 146 19.02 -0.62 3.28
C GLU A 146 18.26 -0.41 4.60
N THR A 147 17.01 0.06 4.52
CA THR A 147 16.20 0.40 5.70
C THR A 147 15.25 -0.72 6.14
N GLY A 148 15.19 -1.84 5.41
CA GLY A 148 14.22 -2.91 5.65
C GLY A 148 12.77 -2.53 5.35
N ARG A 149 12.56 -1.45 4.54
CA ARG A 149 11.24 -0.95 4.11
C ARG A 149 10.82 -1.51 2.78
N GLY A 150 9.59 -1.16 2.35
CA GLY A 150 8.97 -1.71 1.15
C GLY A 150 8.61 -0.67 0.10
N VAL A 151 8.41 -1.17 -1.11
CA VAL A 151 7.93 -0.37 -2.25
C VAL A 151 6.81 -1.11 -2.94
N PHE A 152 5.70 -0.42 -3.25
CA PHE A 152 4.64 -0.96 -4.09
C PHE A 152 4.62 -0.23 -5.43
N VAL A 153 4.92 -0.96 -6.49
CA VAL A 153 4.95 -0.43 -7.86
C VAL A 153 3.56 -0.58 -8.50
N LEU A 154 3.02 0.49 -9.08
CA LEU A 154 1.77 0.40 -9.83
C LEU A 154 1.97 -0.47 -11.07
N ALA A 155 1.33 -1.63 -11.13
CA ALA A 155 1.43 -2.55 -12.26
C ALA A 155 0.18 -2.57 -13.12
N ALA A 156 -0.99 -2.77 -12.49
CA ALA A 156 -2.27 -2.81 -13.20
C ALA A 156 -3.37 -2.17 -12.36
N THR A 157 -4.08 -1.21 -12.91
CA THR A 157 -5.10 -0.43 -12.19
C THR A 157 -6.47 -0.60 -12.82
N SER A 158 -7.55 -0.49 -12.01
CA SER A 158 -8.93 -0.79 -12.42
C SER A 158 -9.64 0.33 -13.16
N ASN A 159 -9.03 1.50 -13.34
CA ASN A 159 -9.63 2.60 -14.07
C ASN A 159 -9.63 2.32 -15.59
N PRO A 160 -10.69 2.69 -16.33
CA PRO A 160 -10.83 2.33 -17.74
C PRO A 160 -9.74 2.90 -18.66
N GLU A 161 -9.18 4.07 -18.32
CA GLU A 161 -8.10 4.69 -19.10
C GLU A 161 -6.80 3.89 -19.06
N ALA A 162 -6.60 3.07 -18.03
CA ALA A 162 -5.39 2.26 -17.85
C ALA A 162 -5.20 1.21 -18.96
N VAL A 163 -6.30 0.71 -19.53
CA VAL A 163 -6.27 -0.33 -20.58
C VAL A 163 -5.43 0.14 -21.78
N GLY A 164 -5.54 1.42 -22.19
CA GLY A 164 -4.80 1.99 -23.30
C GLY A 164 -3.28 1.98 -23.15
N LEU A 165 -2.77 1.85 -21.92
CA LEU A 165 -1.34 1.78 -21.64
C LEU A 165 -0.92 0.40 -21.09
N GLN A 166 -1.60 -0.06 -20.05
CA GLN A 166 -1.16 -1.21 -19.26
C GLN A 166 -1.36 -2.55 -19.96
N SER A 167 -2.33 -2.63 -20.89
CA SER A 167 -2.58 -3.84 -21.70
C SER A 167 -1.79 -3.88 -23.02
N LEU A 168 -1.09 -2.81 -23.39
CA LEU A 168 -0.22 -2.83 -24.57
C LEU A 168 0.81 -3.93 -24.45
N THR A 169 0.98 -4.70 -25.53
CA THR A 169 1.91 -5.83 -25.55
C THR A 169 3.20 -5.48 -26.31
N VAL A 170 4.31 -5.84 -25.71
CA VAL A 170 5.64 -5.79 -26.34
C VAL A 170 6.26 -7.16 -26.19
N GLU A 171 6.64 -7.79 -27.30
CA GLU A 171 7.21 -9.15 -27.32
C GLU A 171 6.31 -10.21 -26.63
N GLY A 172 4.99 -10.07 -26.82
CA GLY A 172 4.00 -11.02 -26.29
C GLY A 172 3.66 -10.83 -24.79
N ARG A 173 4.21 -9.81 -24.11
CA ARG A 173 3.90 -9.48 -22.71
C ARG A 173 3.30 -8.11 -22.60
N SER A 174 2.24 -7.98 -21.76
CA SER A 174 1.66 -6.66 -21.48
C SER A 174 2.61 -5.77 -20.69
N VAL A 175 2.43 -4.45 -20.77
CA VAL A 175 3.17 -3.49 -19.92
C VAL A 175 2.99 -3.84 -18.45
N ALA A 176 1.76 -4.15 -18.02
CA ALA A 176 1.49 -4.59 -16.65
C ALA A 176 2.30 -5.83 -16.25
N GLN A 177 2.37 -6.85 -17.12
CA GLN A 177 3.15 -8.06 -16.85
C GLN A 177 4.65 -7.77 -16.76
N ARG A 178 5.18 -6.91 -17.63
CA ARG A 178 6.61 -6.53 -17.59
C ARG A 178 6.98 -5.85 -16.27
N VAL A 179 6.10 -4.96 -15.76
CA VAL A 179 6.31 -4.33 -14.45
C VAL A 179 6.35 -5.38 -13.34
N VAL A 180 5.44 -6.35 -13.33
CA VAL A 180 5.44 -7.45 -12.34
C VAL A 180 6.71 -8.29 -12.44
N ASP A 181 7.10 -8.68 -13.65
CA ASP A 181 8.30 -9.50 -13.90
C ASP A 181 9.58 -8.79 -13.41
N GLU A 182 9.72 -7.49 -13.70
CA GLU A 182 10.87 -6.70 -13.25
C GLU A 182 10.90 -6.53 -11.72
N CYS A 183 9.74 -6.36 -11.08
CA CYS A 183 9.62 -6.36 -9.60
C CYS A 183 10.03 -7.71 -9.00
N GLY A 184 9.62 -8.82 -9.62
CA GLY A 184 10.03 -10.16 -9.21
C GLY A 184 11.54 -10.37 -9.32
N GLN A 185 12.17 -9.88 -10.38
CA GLN A 185 13.65 -9.91 -10.52
C GLN A 185 14.34 -9.10 -9.41
N ARG A 186 13.78 -7.95 -9.01
CA ARG A 186 14.29 -7.17 -7.87
C ARG A 186 14.21 -7.94 -6.57
N ASN A 187 13.10 -8.63 -6.31
CA ASN A 187 12.96 -9.47 -5.13
C ASN A 187 13.97 -10.62 -5.10
N LEU A 188 14.24 -11.26 -6.24
CA LEU A 188 15.30 -12.25 -6.35
C LEU A 188 16.68 -11.67 -6.01
N ALA A 189 16.99 -10.48 -6.52
CA ALA A 189 18.25 -9.78 -6.23
C ALA A 189 18.38 -9.37 -4.74
N CYS A 190 17.26 -9.13 -4.06
CA CYS A 190 17.19 -8.85 -2.63
C CYS A 190 17.19 -10.13 -1.73
N GLY A 191 17.46 -11.30 -2.31
CA GLY A 191 17.59 -12.55 -1.57
C GLY A 191 16.31 -13.40 -1.47
N ALA A 192 15.20 -13.00 -2.09
CA ALA A 192 13.98 -13.81 -2.15
C ALA A 192 14.11 -15.01 -3.12
N SER A 193 15.22 -15.75 -3.03
CA SER A 193 15.52 -16.86 -3.93
C SER A 193 15.09 -18.22 -3.37
N ALA A 194 15.07 -18.39 -2.06
CA ALA A 194 14.62 -19.62 -1.41
C ALA A 194 13.09 -19.76 -1.53
N GLU A 195 12.62 -21.01 -1.49
CA GLU A 195 11.18 -21.30 -1.44
C GLU A 195 10.58 -20.70 -0.14
N GLY A 196 9.46 -19.97 -0.30
CA GLY A 196 8.79 -19.27 0.80
C GLY A 196 9.46 -17.97 1.25
N SER A 197 10.59 -17.55 0.66
CA SER A 197 11.18 -16.23 0.96
C SER A 197 10.44 -15.10 0.22
N VAL A 198 10.26 -13.98 0.91
CA VAL A 198 9.50 -12.82 0.41
C VAL A 198 10.40 -11.60 0.37
N GLY A 199 10.37 -10.86 -0.75
CA GLY A 199 11.14 -9.63 -0.93
C GLY A 199 10.35 -8.37 -0.56
N PRO A 200 11.03 -7.22 -0.51
CA PRO A 200 10.45 -5.94 -0.11
C PRO A 200 9.65 -5.23 -1.21
N VAL A 201 9.72 -5.70 -2.45
CA VAL A 201 9.10 -5.03 -3.60
C VAL A 201 7.76 -5.70 -3.91
N GLY A 202 6.68 -4.97 -3.66
CA GLY A 202 5.33 -5.36 -4.00
C GLY A 202 4.83 -4.67 -5.27
N VAL A 203 3.63 -5.05 -5.68
CA VAL A 203 2.91 -4.41 -6.78
C VAL A 203 1.49 -4.04 -6.37
N VAL A 204 0.92 -3.04 -7.07
CA VAL A 204 -0.50 -2.71 -6.98
C VAL A 204 -1.20 -3.30 -8.19
N VAL A 205 -2.20 -4.16 -7.95
CA VAL A 205 -3.03 -4.80 -8.98
C VAL A 205 -4.49 -4.66 -8.60
N GLY A 206 -5.30 -4.07 -9.47
CA GLY A 206 -6.74 -3.91 -9.24
C GLY A 206 -7.44 -5.27 -9.11
N ALA A 207 -8.24 -5.45 -8.07
CA ALA A 207 -8.92 -6.70 -7.80
C ALA A 207 -10.10 -7.01 -8.76
N THR A 208 -10.51 -6.03 -9.60
CA THR A 208 -11.64 -6.13 -10.53
C THR A 208 -11.21 -6.23 -11.99
N LEU A 209 -9.95 -6.55 -12.26
CA LEU A 209 -9.42 -6.66 -13.63
C LEU A 209 -9.88 -7.95 -14.30
N ASP A 210 -10.40 -7.84 -15.52
CA ASP A 210 -10.78 -9.01 -16.35
C ASP A 210 -9.55 -9.85 -16.77
N THR A 211 -8.41 -9.18 -16.96
CA THR A 211 -7.16 -9.83 -17.38
C THR A 211 -6.00 -9.31 -16.52
N PRO A 212 -5.86 -9.80 -15.28
CA PRO A 212 -4.78 -9.42 -14.40
C PRO A 212 -3.43 -10.00 -14.88
N PRO A 213 -2.29 -9.38 -14.53
CA PRO A 213 -0.99 -9.98 -14.75
C PRO A 213 -0.80 -11.23 -13.87
N VAL A 214 0.02 -12.17 -14.34
CA VAL A 214 0.43 -13.35 -13.56
C VAL A 214 1.39 -12.93 -12.46
N LEU A 215 1.14 -13.36 -11.22
CA LEU A 215 1.87 -12.94 -10.02
C LEU A 215 2.83 -14.01 -9.46
N ASP A 216 2.84 -15.21 -10.02
CA ASP A 216 3.50 -16.41 -9.49
C ASP A 216 5.01 -16.21 -9.21
N HIS A 217 5.66 -15.33 -9.95
CA HIS A 217 7.09 -15.06 -9.84
C HIS A 217 7.44 -13.75 -9.15
N LEU A 218 6.44 -13.03 -8.63
CA LEU A 218 6.67 -11.73 -7.97
C LEU A 218 7.49 -11.89 -6.68
N ARG A 219 7.15 -12.86 -5.82
CA ARG A 219 7.80 -13.09 -4.52
C ARG A 219 7.79 -11.85 -3.61
N GLY A 220 6.73 -11.07 -3.67
CA GLY A 220 6.54 -9.85 -2.89
C GLY A 220 5.08 -9.56 -2.66
N PRO A 221 4.72 -8.67 -1.71
CA PRO A 221 3.33 -8.41 -1.37
C PRO A 221 2.57 -7.76 -2.54
N VAL A 222 1.28 -8.09 -2.65
CA VAL A 222 0.38 -7.54 -3.66
C VAL A 222 -0.69 -6.71 -2.97
N LEU A 223 -0.80 -5.44 -3.30
CA LEU A 223 -1.89 -4.58 -2.87
C LEU A 223 -3.04 -4.66 -3.87
N LEU A 224 -4.22 -5.04 -3.41
CA LEU A 224 -5.39 -5.33 -4.22
C LEU A 224 -6.52 -4.33 -3.92
N PRO A 225 -6.50 -3.11 -4.53
CA PRO A 225 -7.60 -2.16 -4.43
C PRO A 225 -8.80 -2.62 -5.25
N GLY A 226 -10.01 -2.14 -4.82
CA GLY A 226 -11.28 -2.44 -5.47
C GLY A 226 -12.18 -3.40 -4.70
N VAL A 227 -11.67 -3.97 -3.60
CA VAL A 227 -12.46 -4.85 -2.72
C VAL A 227 -13.60 -4.05 -2.06
N GLY A 228 -14.80 -4.62 -2.08
CA GLY A 228 -16.02 -4.03 -1.55
C GLY A 228 -16.52 -2.89 -2.42
N ALA A 229 -15.90 -1.73 -2.40
CA ALA A 229 -16.38 -0.50 -3.03
C ALA A 229 -16.46 -0.54 -4.58
N GLN A 230 -15.69 -1.40 -5.23
CA GLN A 230 -15.73 -1.61 -6.69
C GLN A 230 -16.23 -3.01 -7.06
N GLY A 231 -16.74 -3.77 -6.09
CA GLY A 231 -17.39 -5.06 -6.29
C GLY A 231 -16.51 -6.29 -6.15
N ALA A 232 -15.17 -6.15 -6.01
CA ALA A 232 -14.33 -7.31 -5.75
C ALA A 232 -14.58 -7.89 -4.35
N THR A 233 -14.43 -9.20 -4.25
CA THR A 233 -14.68 -10.02 -3.06
C THR A 233 -13.39 -10.64 -2.52
N ALA A 234 -13.49 -11.30 -1.37
CA ALA A 234 -12.38 -12.10 -0.84
C ALA A 234 -12.03 -13.31 -1.74
N ALA A 235 -13.01 -13.82 -2.52
CA ALA A 235 -12.76 -14.87 -3.51
C ALA A 235 -11.85 -14.34 -4.64
N ASP A 236 -12.15 -13.17 -5.18
CA ASP A 236 -11.32 -12.55 -6.23
C ASP A 236 -9.87 -12.32 -5.76
N VAL A 237 -9.68 -11.91 -4.50
CA VAL A 237 -8.34 -11.77 -3.90
C VAL A 237 -7.61 -13.11 -3.84
N ARG A 238 -8.29 -14.19 -3.40
CA ARG A 238 -7.69 -15.54 -3.35
C ARG A 238 -7.34 -16.05 -4.74
N ASP A 239 -8.21 -15.85 -5.72
CA ASP A 239 -7.98 -16.30 -7.10
C ASP A 239 -6.78 -15.58 -7.73
N LEU A 240 -6.65 -14.26 -7.50
CA LEU A 240 -5.52 -13.48 -7.99
C LEU A 240 -4.18 -13.87 -7.36
N THR A 241 -4.19 -14.35 -6.13
CA THR A 241 -2.98 -14.68 -5.37
C THR A 241 -2.87 -16.17 -5.05
N GLN A 242 -3.54 -17.05 -5.82
CA GLN A 242 -3.62 -18.49 -5.54
C GLN A 242 -2.26 -19.19 -5.39
N ALA A 243 -1.22 -18.71 -6.10
CA ALA A 243 0.14 -19.27 -6.02
C ALA A 243 0.86 -18.91 -4.69
N ALA A 244 0.47 -17.80 -4.05
CA ALA A 244 1.04 -17.31 -2.79
C ALA A 244 -0.02 -16.47 -2.04
N PRO A 245 -1.05 -17.10 -1.45
CA PRO A 245 -2.18 -16.39 -0.85
C PRO A 245 -1.78 -15.41 0.27
N GLU A 246 -0.71 -15.74 1.00
CA GLU A 246 -0.17 -14.92 2.09
C GLU A 246 0.37 -13.55 1.63
N LEU A 247 0.60 -13.37 0.32
CA LEU A 247 1.11 -12.12 -0.24
C LEU A 247 0.00 -11.16 -0.68
N GLY A 248 -1.26 -11.59 -0.75
CA GLY A 248 -2.39 -10.78 -1.20
C GLY A 248 -3.00 -9.92 -0.08
N PHE A 249 -2.92 -8.60 -0.20
CA PHE A 249 -3.51 -7.66 0.76
C PHE A 249 -4.68 -6.92 0.13
N ALA A 250 -5.89 -7.17 0.61
CA ALA A 250 -7.09 -6.43 0.22
C ALA A 250 -6.98 -4.98 0.69
N SER A 251 -7.13 -4.01 -0.22
CA SER A 251 -7.15 -2.59 0.16
C SER A 251 -8.59 -2.09 0.27
N VAL A 252 -9.02 -1.78 1.49
CA VAL A 252 -10.37 -1.33 1.81
C VAL A 252 -10.33 0.00 2.55
N SER A 253 -11.18 0.94 2.15
CA SER A 253 -11.25 2.28 2.71
C SER A 253 -12.69 2.69 3.01
N ARG A 254 -13.48 3.03 1.99
CA ARG A 254 -14.82 3.62 2.12
C ARG A 254 -15.78 2.79 2.97
N ALA A 255 -15.78 1.48 2.82
CA ALA A 255 -16.67 0.58 3.57
C ALA A 255 -16.41 0.64 5.09
N ILE A 256 -15.15 0.84 5.49
CA ILE A 256 -14.74 1.00 6.89
C ILE A 256 -14.99 2.43 7.36
N LEU A 257 -14.53 3.43 6.61
CA LEU A 257 -14.62 4.84 6.98
C LEU A 257 -16.07 5.35 7.10
N SER A 258 -17.01 4.76 6.34
CA SER A 258 -18.43 5.09 6.45
C SER A 258 -19.05 4.70 7.80
N ARG A 259 -18.37 3.89 8.62
CA ARG A 259 -18.84 3.49 9.96
C ARG A 259 -18.47 4.47 11.06
N GLY A 260 -17.58 5.44 10.76
CA GLY A 260 -17.21 6.48 11.71
C GLY A 260 -18.33 7.49 12.00
N PRO A 261 -18.14 8.42 12.94
CA PRO A 261 -16.84 8.83 13.49
C PRO A 261 -16.33 8.08 14.74
N GLN A 262 -17.13 7.17 15.34
CA GLN A 262 -16.74 6.51 16.57
C GLN A 262 -15.58 5.51 16.33
N VAL A 263 -14.52 5.64 17.12
CA VAL A 263 -13.34 4.75 17.07
C VAL A 263 -13.72 3.29 17.24
N SER A 264 -14.66 2.99 18.16
CA SER A 264 -15.17 1.62 18.39
C SER A 264 -15.85 1.02 17.17
N ASP A 265 -16.60 1.82 16.41
CA ASP A 265 -17.32 1.35 15.22
C ASP A 265 -16.37 1.14 14.03
N LEU A 266 -15.37 2.01 13.90
CA LEU A 266 -14.28 1.85 12.94
C LEU A 266 -13.47 0.59 13.22
N ARG A 267 -13.09 0.36 14.48
CA ARG A 267 -12.36 -0.82 14.94
C ARG A 267 -13.12 -2.10 14.62
N LYS A 268 -14.40 -2.14 14.98
CA LYS A 268 -15.30 -3.25 14.68
C LYS A 268 -15.40 -3.52 13.18
N ALA A 269 -15.49 -2.48 12.35
CA ALA A 269 -15.54 -2.61 10.90
C ALA A 269 -14.25 -3.21 10.32
N VAL A 270 -13.08 -2.84 10.85
CA VAL A 270 -11.79 -3.46 10.48
C VAL A 270 -11.77 -4.93 10.85
N GLU A 271 -12.13 -5.29 12.09
CA GLU A 271 -12.14 -6.66 12.57
C GLU A 271 -13.10 -7.55 11.78
N GLU A 272 -14.31 -7.05 11.48
CA GLU A 272 -15.29 -7.75 10.65
C GLU A 272 -14.77 -8.00 9.24
N THR A 273 -14.21 -6.97 8.60
CA THR A 273 -13.66 -7.08 7.24
C THR A 273 -12.43 -8.01 7.21
N ALA A 274 -11.55 -7.91 8.20
CA ALA A 274 -10.32 -8.72 8.24
C ALA A 274 -10.59 -10.23 8.36
N ARG A 275 -11.75 -10.66 8.89
CA ARG A 275 -12.11 -12.08 8.97
C ARG A 275 -12.18 -12.76 7.61
N ASP A 276 -12.61 -12.05 6.58
CA ASP A 276 -12.72 -12.58 5.22
C ASP A 276 -11.34 -12.81 4.55
N PHE A 277 -10.27 -12.25 5.16
CA PHE A 277 -8.88 -12.30 4.69
C PHE A 277 -7.94 -13.01 5.70
N ARG A 278 -8.49 -13.73 6.65
CA ARG A 278 -7.77 -14.71 7.47
C ARG A 278 -7.80 -16.06 6.77
N ASP A 279 -6.75 -16.85 6.94
CA ASP A 279 -6.69 -18.23 6.44
C ASP A 279 -7.51 -19.18 7.30
#